data_ff54c04b87014adbd465c197db9135d0
#
_entry.id   ff54c04b87014adbd465c197db9135d0
#
_cell.length_a   1.000
_cell.length_b   1.000
_cell.length_c   1.000
_cell.angle_alpha   90.00
_cell.angle_beta   90.00
_cell.angle_gamma   90.00
#
_symmetry.space_group_name_H-M   'P 1'
#
loop_
_entity.id
_entity.type
_entity.pdbx_description
1 polymer ?
#
loop_
_entity_poly.entity_id
_entity_poly.type
_entity_poly.pdbx_seq_one_letter_code
_entity_poly.pdbx_strand_id
1 'polypeptide(L)'
;EFGGETYHTGYWPHEGVDFSGKKVGVIGTGSSGIQVIPEIAIKAAYLTVFQRTPNFSIPARNQPLDKTFVQGWKSSYPELRRYAREETPSGTIYDWPSCSALDVDPEEREREYRWRWEKGGVNFSHSYNDLSVNERANTTAANFVRDRDQATVKDPETAEDLCPRDYPIFCKRICLDTEYFETFNRHNVDLVNLRKTPLEAIERQGIRTSDGLHELDTIVYATGFDAITGAITAIDIRGRDNRSLSDKWAEGPRAYLGLASEGFPNLFMITGPGSPSVLSNVIVSIEQHVGWIADLLYHMSEQGNDEVEAQRDAEDAWVAHVNEVAGATLLPRAASWYMGTNIP
;
A
#
# COMPACT_ATOMS: atom_id res chain seq x y z
N GLU A 1 -25.05 5.20 -17.97
CA GLU A 1 -23.86 4.35 -18.18
C GLU A 1 -22.93 5.04 -19.16
N PHE A 2 -21.60 4.89 -18.91
CA PHE A 2 -20.57 5.42 -19.82
C PHE A 2 -20.63 4.71 -21.18
N GLY A 3 -20.48 5.48 -22.26
CA GLY A 3 -20.59 4.94 -23.64
C GLY A 3 -19.24 4.48 -24.22
N GLY A 4 -18.13 4.78 -23.57
CA GLY A 4 -16.78 4.39 -23.97
C GLY A 4 -16.29 3.11 -23.28
N GLU A 5 -14.99 2.86 -23.34
CA GLU A 5 -14.36 1.70 -22.70
C GLU A 5 -14.06 1.95 -21.23
N THR A 6 -14.16 0.91 -20.41
CA THR A 6 -13.81 0.98 -18.97
C THR A 6 -12.86 -0.13 -18.59
N TYR A 7 -11.85 0.21 -17.78
CA TYR A 7 -10.89 -0.74 -17.24
C TYR A 7 -10.70 -0.54 -15.74
N HIS A 8 -10.52 -1.62 -15.01
CA HIS A 8 -10.13 -1.56 -13.60
C HIS A 8 -8.75 -2.17 -13.42
N THR A 9 -7.88 -1.51 -12.65
CA THR A 9 -6.48 -1.94 -12.48
C THR A 9 -6.34 -3.35 -11.90
N GLY A 10 -7.37 -3.87 -11.22
CA GLY A 10 -7.43 -5.24 -10.71
C GLY A 10 -7.87 -6.30 -11.72
N TYR A 11 -8.41 -5.88 -12.87
CA TYR A 11 -8.94 -6.75 -13.93
C TYR A 11 -8.37 -6.33 -15.28
N TRP A 12 -7.07 -6.01 -15.30
CA TRP A 12 -6.41 -5.55 -16.51
C TRP A 12 -6.36 -6.65 -17.57
N PRO A 13 -6.76 -6.36 -18.84
CA PRO A 13 -6.69 -7.34 -19.92
C PRO A 13 -5.27 -7.85 -20.15
N HIS A 14 -5.11 -9.16 -20.28
CA HIS A 14 -3.78 -9.78 -20.49
C HIS A 14 -3.16 -9.41 -21.84
N GLU A 15 -3.98 -9.14 -22.86
CA GLU A 15 -3.60 -8.66 -24.18
C GLU A 15 -3.13 -7.19 -24.18
N GLY A 16 -3.33 -6.51 -23.05
CA GLY A 16 -3.05 -5.08 -22.93
C GLY A 16 -4.17 -4.19 -23.47
N VAL A 17 -3.99 -2.88 -23.34
CA VAL A 17 -4.95 -1.86 -23.79
C VAL A 17 -4.22 -0.85 -24.67
N ASP A 18 -4.81 -0.54 -25.82
CA ASP A 18 -4.32 0.52 -26.68
C ASP A 18 -5.04 1.85 -26.39
N PHE A 19 -4.30 2.83 -25.91
CA PHE A 19 -4.76 4.18 -25.62
C PHE A 19 -4.44 5.19 -26.73
N SER A 20 -3.87 4.76 -27.86
CA SER A 20 -3.43 5.64 -28.93
C SER A 20 -4.58 6.48 -29.48
N GLY A 21 -4.39 7.80 -29.48
CA GLY A 21 -5.36 8.76 -29.99
C GLY A 21 -6.61 8.97 -29.13
N LYS A 22 -6.72 8.33 -27.96
CA LYS A 22 -7.89 8.41 -27.07
C LYS A 22 -7.75 9.53 -26.03
N LYS A 23 -8.87 10.09 -25.62
CA LYS A 23 -9.02 10.89 -24.40
C LYS A 23 -9.28 9.92 -23.23
N VAL A 24 -8.36 9.86 -22.29
CA VAL A 24 -8.41 8.88 -21.18
C VAL A 24 -8.61 9.60 -19.85
N GLY A 25 -9.52 9.11 -19.03
CA GLY A 25 -9.66 9.50 -17.63
C GLY A 25 -9.11 8.43 -16.69
N VAL A 26 -8.26 8.78 -15.74
CA VAL A 26 -7.82 7.88 -14.67
C VAL A 26 -8.37 8.37 -13.34
N ILE A 27 -9.15 7.54 -12.64
CA ILE A 27 -9.71 7.85 -11.33
C ILE A 27 -8.86 7.17 -10.25
N GLY A 28 -8.18 7.98 -9.44
CA GLY A 28 -7.37 7.52 -8.32
C GLY A 28 -5.87 7.60 -8.55
N THR A 29 -5.16 8.03 -7.50
CA THR A 29 -3.71 8.27 -7.46
C THR A 29 -3.05 7.50 -6.30
N GLY A 30 -3.51 6.26 -6.05
CA GLY A 30 -2.82 5.29 -5.23
C GLY A 30 -1.69 4.59 -6.01
N SER A 31 -1.09 3.54 -5.43
CA SER A 31 0.07 2.86 -6.05
C SER A 31 -0.16 2.44 -7.50
N SER A 32 -1.34 1.89 -7.84
CA SER A 32 -1.66 1.50 -9.22
C SER A 32 -1.83 2.71 -10.13
N GLY A 33 -2.51 3.78 -9.64
CA GLY A 33 -2.67 5.04 -10.39
C GLY A 33 -1.33 5.68 -10.71
N ILE A 34 -0.49 5.87 -9.71
CA ILE A 34 0.86 6.46 -9.85
C ILE A 34 1.71 5.73 -10.89
N GLN A 35 1.58 4.40 -10.99
CA GLN A 35 2.37 3.60 -11.95
C GLN A 35 1.75 3.56 -13.35
N VAL A 36 0.43 3.59 -13.48
CA VAL A 36 -0.24 3.48 -14.78
C VAL A 36 -0.35 4.82 -15.52
N ILE A 37 -0.44 5.93 -14.77
CA ILE A 37 -0.60 7.29 -15.32
C ILE A 37 0.54 7.65 -16.30
N PRO A 38 1.83 7.49 -15.97
CA PRO A 38 2.91 7.77 -16.90
C PRO A 38 2.84 6.97 -18.21
N GLU A 39 2.49 5.69 -18.10
CA GLU A 39 2.39 4.78 -19.26
C GLU A 39 1.24 5.15 -20.19
N ILE A 40 0.10 5.59 -19.64
CA ILE A 40 -1.04 6.06 -20.42
C ILE A 40 -0.71 7.41 -21.07
N ALA A 41 -0.08 8.33 -20.34
CA ALA A 41 0.27 9.65 -20.81
C ALA A 41 1.16 9.67 -22.08
N ILE A 42 1.99 8.64 -22.24
CA ILE A 42 2.86 8.48 -23.40
C ILE A 42 2.04 8.18 -24.68
N LYS A 43 0.93 7.45 -24.55
CA LYS A 43 0.16 6.90 -25.68
C LYS A 43 -1.13 7.67 -25.96
N ALA A 44 -1.78 8.18 -24.91
CA ALA A 44 -3.05 8.88 -25.03
C ALA A 44 -2.93 10.21 -25.78
N ALA A 45 -3.96 10.57 -26.55
CA ALA A 45 -4.07 11.92 -27.11
C ALA A 45 -4.19 12.94 -25.98
N TYR A 46 -4.99 12.61 -24.96
CA TYR A 46 -5.17 13.44 -23.77
C TYR A 46 -5.44 12.57 -22.54
N LEU A 47 -4.88 12.93 -21.41
CA LEU A 47 -5.07 12.25 -20.12
C LEU A 47 -5.58 13.23 -19.08
N THR A 48 -6.72 12.91 -18.47
CA THR A 48 -7.24 13.62 -17.30
C THR A 48 -7.14 12.73 -16.06
N VAL A 49 -6.40 13.17 -15.06
CA VAL A 49 -6.23 12.45 -13.80
C VAL A 49 -7.16 13.02 -12.75
N PHE A 50 -8.07 12.20 -12.23
CA PHE A 50 -9.05 12.57 -11.21
C PHE A 50 -8.53 12.13 -9.83
N GLN A 51 -8.08 13.09 -9.02
CA GLN A 51 -7.46 12.86 -7.73
C GLN A 51 -8.33 13.35 -6.57
N ARG A 52 -8.69 12.47 -5.64
CA ARG A 52 -9.31 12.85 -4.37
C ARG A 52 -8.28 13.17 -3.28
N THR A 53 -7.26 12.34 -3.18
CA THR A 53 -6.22 12.45 -2.14
C THR A 53 -4.86 12.17 -2.77
N PRO A 54 -3.93 13.12 -2.73
CA PRO A 54 -2.56 12.89 -3.18
C PRO A 54 -1.86 11.86 -2.29
N ASN A 55 -0.89 11.15 -2.84
CA ASN A 55 -0.08 10.20 -2.08
C ASN A 55 1.40 10.60 -2.14
N PHE A 56 2.11 10.41 -1.03
CA PHE A 56 3.56 10.44 -1.03
C PHE A 56 4.10 9.31 -1.91
N SER A 57 5.07 9.62 -2.75
CA SER A 57 5.81 8.62 -3.50
C SER A 57 7.32 8.84 -3.43
N ILE A 58 8.05 7.80 -3.70
CA ILE A 58 9.52 7.77 -3.69
C ILE A 58 9.96 7.23 -5.05
N PRO A 59 11.00 7.78 -5.68
CA PRO A 59 11.50 7.26 -6.94
C PRO A 59 11.84 5.78 -6.85
N ALA A 60 11.32 4.97 -7.78
CA ALA A 60 11.58 3.53 -7.82
C ALA A 60 13.05 3.23 -8.18
N ARG A 61 13.68 4.07 -9.00
CA ARG A 61 15.05 3.91 -9.52
C ARG A 61 15.25 2.53 -10.19
N ASN A 62 14.23 2.09 -10.93
CA ASN A 62 14.31 0.83 -11.67
C ASN A 62 15.45 0.86 -12.68
N GLN A 63 16.25 -0.22 -12.66
CA GLN A 63 17.37 -0.39 -13.59
C GLN A 63 17.58 -1.88 -13.89
N PRO A 64 18.24 -2.22 -15.01
CA PRO A 64 18.61 -3.59 -15.29
C PRO A 64 19.47 -4.17 -14.17
N LEU A 65 19.22 -5.43 -13.80
CA LEU A 65 19.99 -6.13 -12.78
C LEU A 65 21.44 -6.37 -13.24
N ASP A 66 22.38 -5.94 -12.44
CA ASP A 66 23.80 -6.26 -12.65
C ASP A 66 24.06 -7.74 -12.41
N LYS A 67 24.80 -8.40 -13.34
CA LYS A 67 25.08 -9.84 -13.27
C LYS A 67 25.93 -10.22 -12.06
N THR A 68 26.90 -9.39 -11.70
CA THR A 68 27.77 -9.62 -10.55
C THR A 68 26.99 -9.53 -9.25
N PHE A 69 26.13 -8.53 -9.14
CA PHE A 69 25.18 -8.39 -8.02
C PHE A 69 24.29 -9.63 -7.88
N VAL A 70 23.65 -10.08 -8.98
CA VAL A 70 22.80 -11.28 -8.98
C VAL A 70 23.57 -12.53 -8.58
N GLN A 71 24.82 -12.72 -9.07
CA GLN A 71 25.65 -13.86 -8.69
C GLN A 71 26.05 -13.81 -7.21
N GLY A 72 26.43 -12.65 -6.69
CA GLY A 72 26.73 -12.45 -5.27
C GLY A 72 25.53 -12.81 -4.37
N TRP A 73 24.35 -12.35 -4.71
CA TRP A 73 23.12 -12.69 -4.00
C TRP A 73 22.83 -14.21 -4.04
N LYS A 74 22.92 -14.82 -5.22
CA LYS A 74 22.65 -16.26 -5.38
C LYS A 74 23.62 -17.13 -4.59
N SER A 75 24.88 -16.76 -4.52
CA SER A 75 25.90 -17.51 -3.75
C SER A 75 25.69 -17.43 -2.24
N SER A 76 24.98 -16.42 -1.74
CA SER A 76 24.76 -16.16 -0.32
C SER A 76 23.28 -16.28 0.08
N TYR A 77 22.42 -16.87 -0.74
CA TYR A 77 20.98 -16.98 -0.43
C TYR A 77 20.67 -17.61 0.92
N PRO A 78 21.29 -18.73 1.33
CA PRO A 78 20.96 -19.34 2.62
C PRO A 78 21.21 -18.38 3.80
N GLU A 79 22.36 -17.71 3.80
CA GLU A 79 22.78 -16.76 4.83
C GLU A 79 21.89 -15.51 4.82
N LEU A 80 21.61 -14.95 3.64
CA LEU A 80 20.75 -13.77 3.49
C LEU A 80 19.31 -14.06 3.92
N ARG A 81 18.77 -15.22 3.59
CA ARG A 81 17.44 -15.64 4.01
C ARG A 81 17.36 -15.82 5.52
N ARG A 82 18.37 -16.47 6.13
CA ARG A 82 18.45 -16.62 7.58
C ARG A 82 18.54 -15.25 8.25
N TYR A 83 19.42 -14.37 7.79
CA TYR A 83 19.57 -13.00 8.30
C TYR A 83 18.25 -12.22 8.21
N ALA A 84 17.58 -12.23 7.04
CA ALA A 84 16.31 -11.56 6.87
C ALA A 84 15.25 -12.06 7.86
N ARG A 85 15.16 -13.38 8.06
CA ARG A 85 14.12 -13.99 8.91
C ARG A 85 14.39 -13.84 10.41
N GLU A 86 15.65 -13.92 10.83
CA GLU A 86 16.03 -14.08 12.24
C GLU A 86 16.62 -12.81 12.86
N GLU A 87 17.17 -11.90 12.04
CA GLU A 87 17.95 -10.77 12.54
C GLU A 87 17.39 -9.39 12.09
N THR A 88 16.39 -9.33 11.21
CA THR A 88 15.80 -8.06 10.79
C THR A 88 14.39 -7.85 11.36
N PRO A 89 13.99 -6.61 11.66
CA PRO A 89 12.68 -6.33 12.27
C PRO A 89 11.47 -6.68 11.38
N SER A 90 11.65 -6.73 10.05
CA SER A 90 10.53 -6.92 9.12
C SER A 90 10.76 -8.01 8.07
N GLY A 91 11.74 -8.88 8.26
CA GLY A 91 12.07 -9.91 7.27
C GLY A 91 12.70 -9.35 5.99
N THR A 92 13.23 -8.13 6.01
CA THR A 92 13.79 -7.44 4.84
C THR A 92 15.20 -6.93 5.14
N ILE A 93 16.09 -7.08 4.17
CA ILE A 93 17.47 -6.62 4.29
C ILE A 93 17.54 -5.16 3.84
N TYR A 94 17.38 -4.24 4.79
CA TYR A 94 17.54 -2.80 4.61
C TYR A 94 18.71 -2.26 5.43
N ASP A 95 19.12 -1.03 5.12
CA ASP A 95 20.03 -0.26 5.98
C ASP A 95 19.21 0.30 7.15
N TRP A 96 19.12 -0.46 8.24
CA TRP A 96 18.32 -0.13 9.40
C TRP A 96 18.91 1.06 10.16
N PRO A 97 18.10 2.08 10.51
CA PRO A 97 18.57 3.26 11.22
C PRO A 97 18.82 2.94 12.69
N SER A 98 19.79 3.64 13.28
CA SER A 98 20.16 3.50 14.69
C SER A 98 19.76 4.68 15.56
N CYS A 99 19.34 5.82 14.96
CA CYS A 99 19.06 7.07 15.67
C CYS A 99 17.75 7.73 15.22
N SER A 100 17.29 8.71 16.00
CA SER A 100 16.18 9.60 15.69
C SER A 100 16.57 10.64 14.65
N ALA A 101 15.62 11.05 13.80
CA ALA A 101 15.80 12.18 12.90
C ALA A 101 16.06 13.51 13.64
N LEU A 102 15.71 13.59 14.92
CA LEU A 102 15.88 14.80 15.73
C LEU A 102 17.20 14.82 16.51
N ASP A 103 17.95 13.72 16.54
CA ASP A 103 19.22 13.60 17.24
C ASP A 103 20.42 14.05 16.39
N VAL A 104 20.19 14.26 15.09
CA VAL A 104 21.21 14.71 14.14
C VAL A 104 20.97 16.18 13.74
N ASP A 105 22.03 16.86 13.29
CA ASP A 105 21.87 18.22 12.78
C ASP A 105 21.09 18.23 11.43
N PRO A 106 20.51 19.39 11.05
CA PRO A 106 19.72 19.51 9.82
C PRO A 106 20.49 19.15 8.55
N GLU A 107 21.78 19.41 8.48
CA GLU A 107 22.61 19.14 7.29
C GLU A 107 22.88 17.64 7.17
N GLU A 108 23.16 16.95 8.27
CA GLU A 108 23.32 15.50 8.30
C GLU A 108 22.01 14.80 7.90
N ARG A 109 20.88 15.26 8.45
CA ARG A 109 19.56 14.74 8.12
C ARG A 109 19.22 14.90 6.63
N GLU A 110 19.52 16.08 6.06
CA GLU A 110 19.34 16.33 4.62
C GLU A 110 20.22 15.42 3.77
N ARG A 111 21.47 15.15 4.17
CA ARG A 111 22.38 14.22 3.47
C ARG A 111 21.85 12.80 3.48
N GLU A 112 21.34 12.32 4.63
CA GLU A 112 20.75 10.97 4.75
C GLU A 112 19.51 10.84 3.87
N TYR A 113 18.56 11.79 3.94
CA TYR A 113 17.38 11.76 3.08
C TYR A 113 17.75 11.78 1.61
N ARG A 114 18.69 12.62 1.20
CA ARG A 114 19.17 12.71 -0.18
C ARG A 114 19.80 11.40 -0.63
N TRP A 115 20.64 10.80 0.17
CA TRP A 115 21.28 9.51 -0.15
C TRP A 115 20.24 8.43 -0.37
N ARG A 116 19.23 8.32 0.49
CA ARG A 116 18.16 7.32 0.35
C ARG A 116 17.23 7.63 -0.83
N TRP A 117 16.97 8.88 -1.09
CA TRP A 117 16.21 9.32 -2.26
C TRP A 117 16.89 8.95 -3.58
N GLU A 118 18.21 9.14 -3.67
CA GLU A 118 19.00 8.75 -4.84
C GLU A 118 19.09 7.24 -4.99
N LYS A 119 19.16 6.49 -3.89
CA LYS A 119 19.10 5.03 -3.89
C LYS A 119 17.73 4.52 -4.34
N GLY A 120 16.67 5.22 -3.99
CA GLY A 120 15.30 4.91 -4.35
C GLY A 120 14.67 3.75 -3.58
N GLY A 121 13.42 3.48 -3.92
CA GLY A 121 12.66 2.41 -3.32
C GLY A 121 12.25 2.67 -1.87
N VAL A 122 11.64 1.69 -1.24
CA VAL A 122 11.08 1.81 0.12
C VAL A 122 12.13 2.04 1.23
N ASN A 123 13.42 1.94 0.91
CA ASN A 123 14.49 2.15 1.87
C ASN A 123 14.50 3.57 2.47
N PHE A 124 13.86 4.54 1.81
CA PHE A 124 13.67 5.90 2.34
C PHE A 124 12.87 5.91 3.65
N SER A 125 11.91 5.01 3.83
CA SER A 125 11.11 4.91 5.06
C SER A 125 11.94 4.50 6.29
N HIS A 126 13.14 3.98 6.07
CA HIS A 126 14.09 3.54 7.10
C HIS A 126 15.26 4.52 7.29
N SER A 127 15.07 5.80 6.94
CA SER A 127 16.12 6.81 7.14
C SER A 127 16.42 7.03 8.63
N TYR A 128 15.38 7.00 9.47
CA TYR A 128 15.47 7.16 10.93
C TYR A 128 14.48 6.25 11.64
N ASN A 129 14.75 5.91 12.91
CA ASN A 129 14.00 4.90 13.66
C ASN A 129 12.67 5.40 14.25
N ASP A 130 12.41 6.70 14.21
CA ASP A 130 11.25 7.34 14.83
C ASP A 130 10.24 7.95 13.85
N LEU A 131 10.44 7.80 12.54
CA LEU A 131 9.57 8.41 11.52
C LEU A 131 8.11 7.91 11.58
N SER A 132 7.84 6.71 12.10
CA SER A 132 6.49 6.16 12.21
C SER A 132 5.79 6.47 13.54
N VAL A 133 6.51 7.01 14.53
CA VAL A 133 6.00 7.23 15.90
C VAL A 133 6.14 8.65 16.39
N ASN A 134 7.04 9.45 15.82
CA ASN A 134 7.33 10.82 16.23
C ASN A 134 6.90 11.79 15.12
N GLU A 135 5.88 12.60 15.39
CA GLU A 135 5.34 13.56 14.42
C GLU A 135 6.37 14.61 13.94
N ARG A 136 7.22 15.10 14.84
CA ARG A 136 8.25 16.09 14.47
C ARG A 136 9.29 15.48 13.54
N ALA A 137 9.75 14.28 13.84
CA ALA A 137 10.66 13.52 12.98
C ALA A 137 10.00 13.22 11.62
N ASN A 138 8.77 12.71 11.62
CA ASN A 138 7.97 12.45 10.42
C ASN A 138 7.84 13.68 9.52
N THR A 139 7.56 14.84 10.12
CA THR A 139 7.40 16.11 9.40
C THR A 139 8.68 16.48 8.62
N THR A 140 9.87 16.17 9.13
CA THR A 140 11.13 16.44 8.41
C THR A 140 11.24 15.61 7.13
N ALA A 141 10.87 14.33 7.18
CA ALA A 141 10.83 13.46 6.00
C ALA A 141 9.73 13.87 5.01
N ALA A 142 8.53 14.22 5.53
CA ALA A 142 7.43 14.67 4.70
C ALA A 142 7.75 15.96 3.93
N ASN A 143 8.41 16.93 4.58
CA ASN A 143 8.84 18.16 3.94
C ASN A 143 9.89 17.90 2.86
N PHE A 144 10.88 17.06 3.16
CA PHE A 144 11.89 16.68 2.16
C PHE A 144 11.25 16.13 0.89
N VAL A 145 10.29 15.20 1.02
CA VAL A 145 9.61 14.63 -0.14
C VAL A 145 8.80 15.68 -0.89
N ARG A 146 7.98 16.48 -0.18
CA ARG A 146 7.18 17.56 -0.81
C ARG A 146 8.04 18.54 -1.59
N ASP A 147 9.18 18.96 -1.03
CA ASP A 147 10.09 19.90 -1.68
C ASP A 147 10.63 19.32 -3.01
N ARG A 148 10.87 17.99 -3.08
CA ARG A 148 11.30 17.31 -4.29
C ARG A 148 10.19 17.22 -5.33
N ASP A 149 8.99 16.82 -4.90
CA ASP A 149 7.83 16.68 -5.77
C ASP A 149 7.44 18.03 -6.37
N GLN A 150 7.38 19.09 -5.53
CA GLN A 150 7.09 20.44 -5.97
C GLN A 150 8.16 21.00 -6.93
N ALA A 151 9.42 20.69 -6.72
CA ALA A 151 10.49 21.13 -7.62
C ALA A 151 10.43 20.44 -9.00
N THR A 152 9.75 19.30 -9.10
CA THR A 152 9.62 18.54 -10.34
C THR A 152 8.48 19.06 -11.23
N VAL A 153 7.37 19.49 -10.62
CA VAL A 153 6.18 19.94 -11.35
C VAL A 153 6.27 21.47 -11.62
N LYS A 154 6.12 21.86 -12.89
CA LYS A 154 6.34 23.26 -13.32
C LYS A 154 5.18 24.19 -12.96
N ASP A 155 3.94 23.70 -13.05
CA ASP A 155 2.76 24.47 -12.67
C ASP A 155 2.60 24.45 -11.15
N PRO A 156 2.64 25.63 -10.48
CA PRO A 156 2.61 25.68 -9.00
C PRO A 156 1.31 25.18 -8.39
N GLU A 157 0.16 25.35 -9.08
CA GLU A 157 -1.12 24.87 -8.57
C GLU A 157 -1.19 23.34 -8.62
N THR A 158 -0.83 22.74 -9.74
CA THR A 158 -0.71 21.29 -9.89
C THR A 158 0.30 20.70 -8.91
N ALA A 159 1.45 21.35 -8.73
CA ALA A 159 2.47 20.94 -7.77
C ALA A 159 1.93 20.87 -6.33
N GLU A 160 1.18 21.89 -5.91
CA GLU A 160 0.56 21.91 -4.58
C GLU A 160 -0.55 20.85 -4.46
N ASP A 161 -1.38 20.68 -5.48
CA ASP A 161 -2.46 19.67 -5.48
C ASP A 161 -1.95 18.23 -5.45
N LEU A 162 -0.75 17.98 -5.93
CA LEU A 162 -0.09 16.68 -5.86
C LEU A 162 0.60 16.39 -4.52
N CYS A 163 0.77 17.42 -3.66
CA CYS A 163 1.46 17.28 -2.37
C CYS A 163 0.50 16.90 -1.24
N PRO A 164 0.70 15.76 -0.54
CA PRO A 164 -0.08 15.41 0.64
C PRO A 164 0.19 16.38 1.81
N ARG A 165 -0.89 16.97 2.37
CA ARG A 165 -0.83 17.93 3.49
C ARG A 165 -1.53 17.45 4.76
N ASP A 166 -2.46 16.51 4.64
CA ASP A 166 -3.46 16.16 5.65
C ASP A 166 -3.18 14.85 6.39
N TYR A 167 -2.05 14.21 6.12
CA TYR A 167 -1.63 13.02 6.85
C TYR A 167 -0.10 12.88 6.89
N PRO A 168 0.46 12.23 7.94
CA PRO A 168 1.90 11.99 8.06
C PRO A 168 2.40 11.03 6.97
N ILE A 169 3.62 11.23 6.48
CA ILE A 169 4.25 10.29 5.56
C ILE A 169 4.37 8.89 6.20
N PHE A 170 4.30 7.82 5.41
CA PHE A 170 4.33 6.40 5.83
C PHE A 170 3.07 5.89 6.56
N CYS A 171 2.08 6.76 6.88
CA CYS A 171 0.79 6.30 7.43
C CYS A 171 -0.12 5.66 6.39
N LYS A 172 0.18 5.84 5.12
CA LYS A 172 -0.33 5.04 3.99
C LYS A 172 0.84 4.30 3.35
N ARG A 173 0.53 3.24 2.58
CA ARG A 173 1.56 2.57 1.78
C ARG A 173 2.32 3.61 0.96
N ILE A 174 3.62 3.75 1.20
CA ILE A 174 4.45 4.60 0.36
C ILE A 174 4.42 4.08 -1.07
N CYS A 175 4.13 4.94 -2.02
CA CYS A 175 4.12 4.59 -3.42
C CYS A 175 5.54 4.67 -3.99
N LEU A 176 5.81 3.84 -4.99
CA LEU A 176 7.03 3.95 -5.80
C LEU A 176 6.63 4.44 -7.18
N ASP A 177 7.31 5.46 -7.67
CA ASP A 177 7.01 6.03 -8.97
C ASP A 177 8.19 5.96 -9.95
N THR A 178 7.84 6.07 -11.22
CA THR A 178 8.77 6.30 -12.31
C THR A 178 8.15 7.39 -13.18
N GLU A 179 8.72 8.59 -13.12
CA GLU A 179 8.29 9.76 -13.90
C GLU A 179 6.83 10.21 -13.65
N TYR A 180 6.25 9.92 -12.46
CA TYR A 180 4.86 10.30 -12.15
C TYR A 180 4.68 11.81 -12.10
N PHE A 181 5.52 12.53 -11.37
CA PHE A 181 5.44 13.98 -11.25
C PHE A 181 5.83 14.69 -12.54
N GLU A 182 6.84 14.21 -13.26
CA GLU A 182 7.26 14.70 -14.56
C GLU A 182 6.14 14.61 -15.60
N THR A 183 5.26 13.60 -15.46
CA THR A 183 4.12 13.39 -16.36
C THR A 183 3.18 14.59 -16.38
N PHE A 184 2.99 15.29 -15.27
CA PHE A 184 2.15 16.49 -15.19
C PHE A 184 2.77 17.73 -15.88
N ASN A 185 4.01 17.66 -16.34
CA ASN A 185 4.61 18.69 -17.17
C ASN A 185 4.31 18.53 -18.67
N ARG A 186 3.57 17.47 -19.06
CA ARG A 186 3.21 17.21 -20.46
C ARG A 186 2.00 18.05 -20.84
N HIS A 187 1.97 18.51 -22.09
CA HIS A 187 0.87 19.34 -22.63
C HIS A 187 -0.45 18.58 -22.81
N ASN A 188 -0.41 17.24 -22.74
CA ASN A 188 -1.57 16.37 -22.90
C ASN A 188 -2.03 15.73 -21.59
N VAL A 189 -1.65 16.27 -20.43
CA VAL A 189 -2.01 15.74 -19.12
C VAL A 189 -2.55 16.85 -18.23
N ASP A 190 -3.74 16.64 -17.68
CA ASP A 190 -4.38 17.51 -16.69
C ASP A 190 -4.67 16.78 -15.39
N LEU A 191 -4.59 17.51 -14.28
CA LEU A 191 -5.02 17.07 -12.95
C LEU A 191 -6.35 17.74 -12.57
N VAL A 192 -7.33 16.93 -12.18
CA VAL A 192 -8.59 17.40 -11.59
C VAL A 192 -8.60 17.04 -10.10
N ASN A 193 -8.52 18.06 -9.25
CA ASN A 193 -8.59 17.88 -7.80
C ASN A 193 -10.05 17.76 -7.36
N LEU A 194 -10.50 16.53 -7.09
CA LEU A 194 -11.87 16.21 -6.70
C LEU A 194 -12.30 16.77 -5.32
N ARG A 195 -11.38 17.37 -4.57
CA ARG A 195 -11.72 18.13 -3.35
C ARG A 195 -12.14 19.57 -3.67
N LYS A 196 -11.59 20.13 -4.75
CA LYS A 196 -11.98 21.46 -5.28
C LYS A 196 -13.19 21.36 -6.19
N THR A 197 -13.19 20.35 -7.06
CA THR A 197 -14.22 20.10 -8.07
C THR A 197 -14.74 18.66 -7.93
N PRO A 198 -15.70 18.41 -7.00
CA PRO A 198 -16.23 17.07 -6.74
C PRO A 198 -16.78 16.38 -7.99
N LEU A 199 -16.53 15.06 -8.09
CA LEU A 199 -17.14 14.21 -9.09
C LEU A 199 -18.62 14.05 -8.79
N GLU A 200 -19.49 14.42 -9.73
CA GLU A 200 -20.93 14.38 -9.59
C GLU A 200 -21.55 13.15 -10.25
N ALA A 201 -21.09 12.80 -11.44
CA ALA A 201 -21.62 11.66 -12.19
C ALA A 201 -20.62 11.11 -13.23
N ILE A 202 -20.85 9.84 -13.59
CA ILE A 202 -20.28 9.25 -14.80
C ILE A 202 -21.41 9.21 -15.83
N GLU A 203 -21.26 10.01 -16.88
CA GLU A 203 -22.22 10.17 -17.95
C GLU A 203 -21.82 9.38 -19.20
N ARG A 204 -22.68 9.38 -20.22
CA ARG A 204 -22.41 8.64 -21.45
C ARG A 204 -21.14 9.12 -22.17
N GLN A 205 -20.83 10.41 -22.09
CA GLN A 205 -19.70 11.04 -22.78
C GLN A 205 -18.44 11.19 -21.93
N GLY A 206 -18.49 10.92 -20.62
CA GLY A 206 -17.34 11.14 -19.74
C GLY A 206 -17.68 11.28 -18.29
N ILE A 207 -16.88 12.07 -17.59
CA ILE A 207 -17.00 12.33 -16.14
C ILE A 207 -17.45 13.78 -15.95
N ARG A 208 -18.55 13.95 -15.21
CA ARG A 208 -19.01 15.27 -14.77
C ARG A 208 -18.47 15.58 -13.39
N THR A 209 -17.85 16.74 -13.29
CA THR A 209 -17.48 17.35 -12.01
C THR A 209 -18.24 18.66 -11.85
N SER A 210 -18.12 19.33 -10.70
CA SER A 210 -18.83 20.58 -10.43
C SER A 210 -18.43 21.75 -11.36
N ASP A 211 -17.31 21.66 -12.06
CA ASP A 211 -16.85 22.67 -13.04
C ASP A 211 -17.16 22.31 -14.51
N GLY A 212 -17.70 21.10 -14.77
CA GLY A 212 -18.13 20.73 -16.10
C GLY A 212 -18.00 19.25 -16.47
N LEU A 213 -18.23 18.97 -17.74
CA LEU A 213 -18.08 17.63 -18.32
C LEU A 213 -16.71 17.45 -18.95
N HIS A 214 -15.96 16.46 -18.48
CA HIS A 214 -14.74 15.98 -19.08
C HIS A 214 -15.09 14.86 -20.07
N GLU A 215 -15.05 15.17 -21.37
CA GLU A 215 -15.32 14.19 -22.42
C GLU A 215 -14.17 13.18 -22.54
N LEU A 216 -14.52 11.88 -22.51
CA LEU A 216 -13.57 10.78 -22.50
C LEU A 216 -13.99 9.66 -23.46
N ASP A 217 -13.01 8.98 -24.04
CA ASP A 217 -13.18 7.74 -24.79
C ASP A 217 -13.00 6.51 -23.90
N THR A 218 -12.21 6.65 -22.84
CA THR A 218 -11.87 5.55 -21.92
C THR A 218 -11.77 6.04 -20.49
N ILE A 219 -12.27 5.24 -19.53
CA ILE A 219 -12.09 5.47 -18.09
C ILE A 219 -11.32 4.30 -17.47
N VAL A 220 -10.23 4.61 -16.75
CA VAL A 220 -9.47 3.65 -15.95
C VAL A 220 -9.75 3.87 -14.46
N TYR A 221 -10.27 2.86 -13.81
CA TYR A 221 -10.51 2.87 -12.37
C TYR A 221 -9.28 2.34 -11.63
N ALA A 222 -8.54 3.23 -10.98
CA ALA A 222 -7.45 2.93 -10.07
C ALA A 222 -7.90 3.15 -8.60
N THR A 223 -9.14 2.76 -8.31
CA THR A 223 -9.87 3.09 -7.07
C THR A 223 -9.54 2.21 -5.87
N GLY A 224 -8.71 1.18 -6.07
CA GLY A 224 -8.25 0.28 -5.01
C GLY A 224 -9.06 -1.00 -4.90
N PHE A 225 -8.89 -1.68 -3.76
CA PHE A 225 -9.42 -3.01 -3.49
C PHE A 225 -9.97 -3.08 -2.07
N ASP A 226 -10.85 -4.06 -1.81
CA ASP A 226 -11.24 -4.46 -0.45
C ASP A 226 -10.08 -5.25 0.17
N ALA A 227 -9.08 -4.50 0.64
CA ALA A 227 -7.86 -5.05 1.18
C ALA A 227 -8.09 -5.75 2.52
N ILE A 228 -7.20 -6.68 2.88
CA ILE A 228 -7.13 -7.44 4.14
C ILE A 228 -8.26 -8.45 4.30
N THR A 229 -9.52 -8.04 4.30
CA THR A 229 -10.67 -8.90 4.61
C THR A 229 -11.49 -9.30 3.40
N GLY A 230 -11.51 -8.48 2.34
CA GLY A 230 -12.46 -8.63 1.24
C GLY A 230 -12.43 -10.00 0.56
N ALA A 231 -11.24 -10.57 0.31
CA ALA A 231 -11.12 -11.90 -0.29
C ALA A 231 -11.64 -13.02 0.63
N ILE A 232 -11.45 -12.88 1.95
CA ILE A 232 -11.87 -13.88 2.94
C ILE A 232 -13.39 -13.81 3.16
N THR A 233 -13.93 -12.60 3.32
CA THR A 233 -15.37 -12.38 3.56
C THR A 233 -16.24 -12.64 2.33
N ALA A 234 -15.65 -12.65 1.12
CA ALA A 234 -16.34 -13.08 -0.10
C ALA A 234 -16.62 -14.59 -0.15
N ILE A 235 -15.98 -15.38 0.71
CA ILE A 235 -16.21 -16.82 0.84
C ILE A 235 -17.24 -17.03 1.95
N ASP A 236 -18.26 -17.87 1.73
CA ASP A 236 -19.23 -18.25 2.78
C ASP A 236 -18.59 -19.25 3.76
N ILE A 237 -17.78 -18.73 4.67
CA ILE A 237 -17.11 -19.50 5.71
C ILE A 237 -18.05 -19.60 6.92
N ARG A 238 -18.39 -20.83 7.31
CA ARG A 238 -19.28 -21.13 8.45
C ARG A 238 -18.51 -21.83 9.55
N GLY A 239 -18.65 -21.32 10.76
CA GLY A 239 -18.11 -21.91 11.98
C GLY A 239 -19.15 -22.62 12.83
N ARG A 240 -18.93 -22.65 14.15
CA ARG A 240 -19.87 -23.24 15.13
C ARG A 240 -21.23 -22.54 15.04
N ASP A 241 -22.27 -23.31 15.29
CA ASP A 241 -23.66 -22.85 15.25
C ASP A 241 -24.07 -22.22 13.89
N ASN A 242 -23.39 -22.60 12.82
CA ASN A 242 -23.59 -22.05 11.48
C ASN A 242 -23.36 -20.53 11.36
N ARG A 243 -22.62 -19.93 12.29
CA ARG A 243 -22.29 -18.51 12.27
C ARG A 243 -21.34 -18.21 11.11
N SER A 244 -21.64 -17.17 10.31
CA SER A 244 -20.72 -16.75 9.24
C SER A 244 -19.53 -15.96 9.78
N LEU A 245 -18.38 -16.06 9.10
CA LEU A 245 -17.20 -15.26 9.42
C LEU A 245 -17.48 -13.76 9.15
N SER A 246 -18.24 -13.46 8.10
CA SER A 246 -18.67 -12.09 7.76
C SER A 246 -19.50 -11.47 8.89
N ASP A 247 -20.43 -12.23 9.51
CA ASP A 247 -21.21 -11.73 10.64
C ASP A 247 -20.32 -11.50 11.88
N LYS A 248 -19.36 -12.38 12.12
CA LYS A 248 -18.40 -12.21 13.22
C LYS A 248 -17.55 -10.95 13.03
N TRP A 249 -17.17 -10.65 11.81
CA TRP A 249 -16.29 -9.53 11.45
C TRP A 249 -17.03 -8.24 11.06
N ALA A 250 -18.34 -8.16 11.26
CA ALA A 250 -19.13 -6.99 10.89
C ALA A 250 -18.65 -5.67 11.54
N GLU A 251 -18.08 -5.74 12.75
CA GLU A 251 -17.50 -4.60 13.47
C GLU A 251 -15.97 -4.50 13.30
N GLY A 252 -15.40 -5.28 12.38
CA GLY A 252 -13.97 -5.37 12.13
C GLY A 252 -13.42 -6.79 12.30
N PRO A 253 -12.29 -7.10 11.67
CA PRO A 253 -11.72 -8.46 11.71
C PRO A 253 -11.17 -8.80 13.09
N ARG A 254 -11.45 -10.03 13.52
CA ARG A 254 -10.96 -10.60 14.76
C ARG A 254 -10.29 -11.93 14.48
N ALA A 255 -9.00 -12.01 14.78
CA ALA A 255 -8.20 -13.20 14.57
C ALA A 255 -7.13 -13.33 15.66
N TYR A 256 -6.79 -14.56 16.01
CA TYR A 256 -5.66 -14.86 16.87
C TYR A 256 -4.40 -15.03 16.04
N LEU A 257 -3.37 -14.23 16.29
CA LEU A 257 -2.07 -14.19 15.56
C LEU A 257 -2.20 -13.93 14.04
N GLY A 258 -3.39 -13.58 13.54
CA GLY A 258 -3.67 -13.54 12.11
C GLY A 258 -3.75 -14.93 11.45
N LEU A 259 -3.85 -16.00 12.24
CA LEU A 259 -3.83 -17.40 11.81
C LEU A 259 -5.16 -18.10 11.99
N ALA A 260 -5.89 -17.83 13.08
CA ALA A 260 -7.12 -18.54 13.44
C ALA A 260 -8.17 -17.56 13.96
N SER A 261 -9.43 -18.00 14.03
CA SER A 261 -10.53 -17.20 14.59
C SER A 261 -11.40 -18.06 15.49
N GLU A 262 -11.74 -17.55 16.68
CA GLU A 262 -12.64 -18.21 17.64
C GLU A 262 -14.00 -18.50 17.01
N GLY A 263 -14.58 -19.67 17.27
CA GLY A 263 -15.82 -20.14 16.68
C GLY A 263 -15.65 -20.79 15.30
N PHE A 264 -14.42 -20.87 14.78
CA PHE A 264 -14.10 -21.44 13.47
C PHE A 264 -13.01 -22.50 13.59
N PRO A 265 -13.34 -23.70 14.09
CA PRO A 265 -12.37 -24.78 14.24
C PRO A 265 -11.74 -25.18 12.92
N ASN A 266 -10.46 -25.51 12.94
CA ASN A 266 -9.65 -25.92 11.78
C ASN A 266 -9.59 -24.91 10.63
N LEU A 267 -10.01 -23.66 10.87
CA LEU A 267 -9.80 -22.56 9.93
C LEU A 267 -8.43 -21.94 10.17
N PHE A 268 -7.58 -21.98 9.15
CA PHE A 268 -6.30 -21.30 9.16
C PHE A 268 -6.23 -20.22 8.08
N MET A 269 -5.69 -19.07 8.44
CA MET A 269 -5.44 -17.96 7.53
C MET A 269 -3.93 -17.74 7.41
N ILE A 270 -3.48 -17.46 6.20
CA ILE A 270 -2.08 -17.09 5.95
C ILE A 270 -2.01 -15.59 5.75
N THR A 271 -1.22 -14.88 6.57
CA THR A 271 -1.14 -13.43 6.62
C THR A 271 -2.51 -12.75 6.80
N GLY A 272 -3.35 -13.34 7.64
CA GLY A 272 -4.68 -12.82 7.96
C GLY A 272 -4.64 -11.53 8.78
N PRO A 273 -5.83 -10.94 9.07
CA PRO A 273 -5.93 -9.71 9.85
C PRO A 273 -5.27 -9.82 11.22
N GLY A 274 -4.56 -8.77 11.65
CA GLY A 274 -3.83 -8.76 12.92
C GLY A 274 -2.48 -9.49 12.88
N SER A 275 -2.02 -9.96 11.72
CA SER A 275 -0.63 -10.36 11.51
C SER A 275 0.22 -9.15 11.06
N PRO A 276 1.59 -9.21 11.08
CA PRO A 276 2.45 -8.15 10.56
C PRO A 276 2.22 -7.81 9.08
N SER A 277 1.76 -8.80 8.28
CA SER A 277 1.24 -8.63 6.92
C SER A 277 2.07 -7.64 6.08
N VAL A 278 1.47 -6.52 5.68
CA VAL A 278 2.05 -5.51 4.78
C VAL A 278 3.17 -4.65 5.39
N LEU A 279 3.36 -4.71 6.70
CA LEU A 279 4.45 -4.03 7.42
C LEU A 279 5.73 -4.87 7.48
N SER A 280 5.69 -6.09 6.96
CA SER A 280 6.83 -7.01 6.87
C SER A 280 7.01 -7.53 5.44
N ASN A 281 8.09 -8.30 5.21
CA ASN A 281 8.22 -9.09 4.00
C ASN A 281 7.17 -10.22 4.02
N VAL A 282 6.12 -10.05 3.22
CA VAL A 282 4.97 -10.95 3.21
C VAL A 282 5.37 -12.40 2.90
N ILE A 283 6.37 -12.63 2.04
CA ILE A 283 6.85 -14.00 1.73
C ILE A 283 7.47 -14.67 2.96
N VAL A 284 8.27 -13.94 3.73
CA VAL A 284 8.86 -14.46 4.98
C VAL A 284 7.75 -14.76 6.01
N SER A 285 6.74 -13.89 6.10
CA SER A 285 5.58 -14.11 6.97
C SER A 285 4.74 -15.32 6.53
N ILE A 286 4.54 -15.52 5.23
CA ILE A 286 3.86 -16.70 4.68
C ILE A 286 4.62 -17.98 5.04
N GLU A 287 5.94 -18.02 4.85
CA GLU A 287 6.77 -19.17 5.20
C GLU A 287 6.67 -19.51 6.70
N GLN A 288 6.69 -18.49 7.56
CA GLN A 288 6.56 -18.68 9.01
C GLN A 288 5.16 -19.19 9.38
N HIS A 289 4.10 -18.66 8.80
CA HIS A 289 2.73 -19.11 9.05
C HIS A 289 2.52 -20.57 8.58
N VAL A 290 3.01 -20.91 7.38
CA VAL A 290 2.91 -22.26 6.84
C VAL A 290 3.66 -23.26 7.72
N GLY A 291 4.89 -22.92 8.16
CA GLY A 291 5.66 -23.75 9.06
C GLY A 291 4.92 -23.98 10.38
N TRP A 292 4.40 -22.92 11.00
CA TRP A 292 3.66 -23.01 12.25
C TRP A 292 2.39 -23.86 12.14
N ILE A 293 1.62 -23.69 11.05
CA ILE A 293 0.41 -24.50 10.78
C ILE A 293 0.80 -25.98 10.58
N ALA A 294 1.86 -26.25 9.82
CA ALA A 294 2.32 -27.61 9.59
C ALA A 294 2.75 -28.31 10.90
N ASP A 295 3.50 -27.61 11.76
CA ASP A 295 3.92 -28.13 13.07
C ASP A 295 2.71 -28.39 13.99
N LEU A 296 1.72 -27.49 13.97
CA LEU A 296 0.48 -27.66 14.74
C LEU A 296 -0.29 -28.90 14.26
N LEU A 297 -0.48 -29.07 12.95
CA LEU A 297 -1.19 -30.24 12.38
C LEU A 297 -0.47 -31.55 12.68
N TYR A 298 0.87 -31.54 12.64
CA TYR A 298 1.68 -32.67 13.04
C TYR A 298 1.47 -33.02 14.52
N HIS A 299 1.53 -32.03 15.41
CA HIS A 299 1.29 -32.20 16.85
C HIS A 299 -0.13 -32.73 17.12
N MET A 300 -1.16 -32.22 16.47
CA MET A 300 -2.53 -32.70 16.57
C MET A 300 -2.63 -34.19 16.20
N SER A 301 -1.99 -34.58 15.11
CA SER A 301 -1.96 -35.99 14.66
C SER A 301 -1.29 -36.90 15.71
N GLU A 302 -0.18 -36.48 16.31
CA GLU A 302 0.50 -37.26 17.35
C GLU A 302 -0.33 -37.40 18.63
N GLN A 303 -1.16 -36.39 18.95
CA GLN A 303 -2.03 -36.41 20.12
C GLN A 303 -3.40 -37.06 19.85
N GLY A 304 -3.69 -37.42 18.59
CA GLY A 304 -4.99 -37.96 18.19
C GLY A 304 -6.11 -36.92 18.26
N ASN A 305 -5.78 -35.63 18.08
CA ASN A 305 -6.75 -34.55 18.07
C ASN A 305 -7.19 -34.24 16.63
N ASP A 306 -8.50 -34.17 16.41
CA ASP A 306 -9.11 -33.87 15.10
C ASP A 306 -9.53 -32.40 14.95
N GLU A 307 -9.50 -31.65 16.04
CA GLU A 307 -9.99 -30.27 16.07
C GLU A 307 -9.06 -29.36 16.89
N VAL A 308 -8.87 -28.15 16.36
CA VAL A 308 -8.18 -27.06 17.06
C VAL A 308 -8.88 -25.73 16.76
N GLU A 309 -8.94 -24.87 17.76
CA GLU A 309 -9.62 -23.59 17.70
C GLU A 309 -8.93 -22.56 18.59
N ALA A 310 -8.93 -21.30 18.17
CA ALA A 310 -8.47 -20.20 19.02
C ALA A 310 -9.42 -20.00 20.20
N GLN A 311 -8.89 -19.85 21.42
CA GLN A 311 -9.67 -19.47 22.57
C GLN A 311 -10.10 -18.01 22.49
N ARG A 312 -11.33 -17.70 22.96
CA ARG A 312 -11.91 -16.35 22.88
C ARG A 312 -11.06 -15.30 23.59
N ASP A 313 -10.63 -15.58 24.80
CA ASP A 313 -9.81 -14.67 25.60
C ASP A 313 -8.41 -14.45 25.00
N ALA A 314 -7.84 -15.45 24.34
CA ALA A 314 -6.59 -15.33 23.59
C ALA A 314 -6.75 -14.47 22.34
N GLU A 315 -7.85 -14.65 21.57
CA GLU A 315 -8.19 -13.78 20.43
C GLU A 315 -8.42 -12.34 20.89
N ASP A 316 -9.22 -12.14 21.97
CA ASP A 316 -9.51 -10.82 22.54
C ASP A 316 -8.23 -10.09 22.98
N ALA A 317 -7.35 -10.78 23.69
CA ALA A 317 -6.07 -10.24 24.12
C ALA A 317 -5.16 -9.87 22.92
N TRP A 318 -5.14 -10.71 21.88
CA TRP A 318 -4.37 -10.43 20.67
C TRP A 318 -4.88 -9.20 19.92
N VAL A 319 -6.21 -9.10 19.73
CA VAL A 319 -6.83 -7.94 19.07
C VAL A 319 -6.55 -6.65 19.85
N ALA A 320 -6.65 -6.70 21.20
CA ALA A 320 -6.31 -5.56 22.05
C ALA A 320 -4.84 -5.15 21.90
N HIS A 321 -3.93 -6.12 21.90
CA HIS A 321 -2.49 -5.88 21.68
C HIS A 321 -2.19 -5.23 20.33
N VAL A 322 -2.77 -5.74 19.23
CA VAL A 322 -2.62 -5.17 17.88
C VAL A 322 -3.08 -3.72 17.84
N ASN A 323 -4.23 -3.42 18.44
CA ASN A 323 -4.77 -2.06 18.52
C ASN A 323 -3.89 -1.13 19.37
N GLU A 324 -3.35 -1.60 20.48
CA GLU A 324 -2.41 -0.84 21.32
C GLU A 324 -1.14 -0.48 20.55
N VAL A 325 -0.52 -1.47 19.89
CA VAL A 325 0.70 -1.25 19.10
C VAL A 325 0.44 -0.29 17.94
N ALA A 326 -0.67 -0.46 17.20
CA ALA A 326 -1.05 0.45 16.12
C ALA A 326 -1.32 1.86 16.66
N GLY A 327 -1.99 1.98 17.80
CA GLY A 327 -2.31 3.24 18.47
C GLY A 327 -1.08 4.03 18.94
N ALA A 328 0.03 3.34 19.23
CA ALA A 328 1.31 3.96 19.57
C ALA A 328 2.07 4.55 18.37
N THR A 329 1.57 4.36 17.16
CA THR A 329 2.15 4.88 15.91
C THR A 329 1.36 6.07 15.35
N LEU A 330 1.86 6.65 14.27
CA LEU A 330 1.14 7.68 13.51
C LEU A 330 0.09 7.09 12.53
N LEU A 331 0.02 5.76 12.36
CA LEU A 331 -0.90 5.09 11.41
C LEU A 331 -2.37 5.52 11.55
N PRO A 332 -2.94 5.66 12.77
CA PRO A 332 -4.34 6.08 12.93
C PRO A 332 -4.65 7.50 12.43
N ARG A 333 -3.63 8.32 12.15
CA ARG A 333 -3.81 9.69 11.65
C ARG A 333 -4.12 9.78 10.16
N ALA A 334 -4.10 8.65 9.45
CA ALA A 334 -4.42 8.60 8.03
C ALA A 334 -5.61 7.69 7.77
N ALA A 335 -6.59 8.18 7.00
CA ALA A 335 -7.60 7.32 6.40
C ALA A 335 -6.90 6.40 5.38
N SER A 336 -6.56 5.19 5.78
CA SER A 336 -5.75 4.24 5.04
C SER A 336 -6.40 2.85 5.05
N TRP A 337 -6.22 2.09 3.98
CA TRP A 337 -6.62 0.68 3.97
C TRP A 337 -5.83 -0.17 4.99
N TYR A 338 -4.68 0.29 5.50
CA TYR A 338 -4.01 -0.30 6.65
C TYR A 338 -4.89 -0.32 7.91
N MET A 339 -5.76 0.68 8.03
CA MET A 339 -6.69 0.87 9.14
C MET A 339 -8.13 0.47 8.80
N GLY A 340 -8.34 -0.21 7.68
CA GLY A 340 -9.66 -0.66 7.24
C GLY A 340 -10.61 0.42 6.72
N THR A 341 -10.13 1.64 6.47
CA THR A 341 -11.01 2.76 6.08
C THR A 341 -11.54 2.70 4.65
N ASN A 342 -11.13 1.73 3.86
CA ASN A 342 -11.63 1.43 2.51
C ASN A 342 -12.71 0.34 2.49
N ILE A 343 -13.05 -0.21 3.65
CA ILE A 343 -14.10 -1.21 3.83
C ILE A 343 -15.32 -0.49 4.43
N PRO A 344 -16.54 -0.74 3.89
CA PRO A 344 -17.77 -0.16 4.41
C PRO A 344 -18.01 -0.47 5.89
#